data_08e5dd245a6b084845ade9384a0113bf
#
_entry.id   08e5dd245a6b084845ade9384a0113bf
#
_cell.length_a   1.000
_cell.length_b   1.000
_cell.length_c   1.000
_cell.angle_alpha   90.00
_cell.angle_beta   90.00
_cell.angle_gamma   90.00
#
_symmetry.space_group_name_H-M   'P 1'
#
loop_
_entity.id
_entity.type
_entity.pdbx_description
1 polymer ?
#
loop_
_entity_poly.entity_id
_entity_poly.type
_entity_poly.pdbx_seq_one_letter_code
_entity_poly.pdbx_strand_id
1 'polypeptide(L)'
;MNYEIKITEHKHPVPYVVFEDESYNLLGEFLLAERSFRREILSVTNDVDLGMSGSECFTGNTFSLEINKDTCKITHDGDGRELEVSTNEFKAVLLDYIYALREIKVKEKMAALKNDPNHHHDHDHHHHDPHHDDTDS
;
A
#
# COMPACT_ATOMS: atom_id res chain seq x y z
N MET A 1 -11.30 7.58 15.29
CA MET A 1 -9.91 7.75 14.83
C MET A 1 -9.93 8.67 13.61
N ASN A 2 -9.32 9.84 13.78
CA ASN A 2 -9.24 10.83 12.69
C ASN A 2 -7.83 10.86 12.13
N TYR A 3 -7.73 10.81 10.81
CA TYR A 3 -6.43 10.82 10.14
C TYR A 3 -6.56 11.34 8.73
N GLU A 4 -5.44 11.69 8.13
CA GLU A 4 -5.37 11.96 6.69
C GLU A 4 -4.11 11.33 6.14
N ILE A 5 -4.14 11.02 4.84
CA ILE A 5 -2.99 10.45 4.16
C ILE A 5 -2.36 11.54 3.34
N LYS A 6 -1.08 11.79 3.60
CA LYS A 6 -0.28 12.78 2.89
C LYS A 6 0.73 12.09 2.00
N ILE A 7 1.26 12.82 1.04
CA ILE A 7 2.22 12.29 0.08
C ILE A 7 3.52 13.07 0.24
N THR A 8 4.65 12.37 0.33
CA THR A 8 5.95 13.04 0.41
C THR A 8 6.24 13.78 -0.89
N GLU A 9 6.96 14.91 -0.78
CA GLU A 9 7.33 15.73 -1.96
C GLU A 9 8.74 15.34 -2.41
N HIS A 10 8.89 14.11 -2.87
CA HIS A 10 10.15 13.57 -3.35
C HIS A 10 9.98 13.06 -4.77
N LYS A 11 11.12 12.78 -5.42
CA LYS A 11 11.11 12.21 -6.76
C LYS A 11 10.30 10.92 -6.81
N HIS A 12 10.39 10.12 -5.75
CA HIS A 12 9.60 8.90 -5.61
C HIS A 12 8.65 9.10 -4.43
N PRO A 13 7.47 9.64 -4.68
CA PRO A 13 6.55 9.96 -3.60
C PRO A 13 6.03 8.72 -2.89
N VAL A 14 5.84 8.84 -1.58
CA VAL A 14 5.36 7.76 -0.72
C VAL A 14 4.24 8.33 0.16
N PRO A 15 3.11 7.61 0.30
CA PRO A 15 2.06 8.05 1.20
C PRO A 15 2.43 7.75 2.65
N TYR A 16 1.97 8.60 3.56
CA TYR A 16 2.12 8.38 4.99
C TYR A 16 0.88 8.92 5.70
N VAL A 17 0.54 8.31 6.84
CA VAL A 17 -0.67 8.64 7.58
C VAL A 17 -0.34 9.58 8.71
N VAL A 18 -1.12 10.65 8.83
CA VAL A 18 -1.00 11.61 9.94
C VAL A 18 -2.27 11.48 10.78
N PHE A 19 -2.11 11.11 12.04
CA PHE A 19 -3.23 10.95 12.96
C PHE A 19 -3.39 12.20 13.80
N GLU A 20 -4.64 12.57 14.05
CA GLU A 20 -4.95 13.67 14.95
C GLU A 20 -4.50 13.32 16.37
N ASP A 21 -4.72 12.06 16.78
CA ASP A 21 -4.29 11.55 18.08
C ASP A 21 -2.95 10.82 17.89
N GLU A 22 -1.90 11.37 18.51
CA GLU A 22 -0.54 10.85 18.36
C GLU A 22 -0.38 9.43 18.91
N SER A 23 -1.30 8.96 19.75
CA SER A 23 -1.23 7.59 20.26
C SER A 23 -1.35 6.55 19.14
N TYR A 24 -1.84 6.93 17.97
CA TYR A 24 -1.95 6.04 16.82
C TYR A 24 -0.74 6.09 15.88
N ASN A 25 0.29 6.87 16.22
CA ASN A 25 1.43 7.05 15.31
C ASN A 25 2.15 5.76 14.96
N LEU A 26 2.16 4.79 15.86
CA LEU A 26 2.79 3.50 15.58
C LEU A 26 2.13 2.79 14.41
N LEU A 27 0.82 2.94 14.25
CA LEU A 27 0.10 2.38 13.10
C LEU A 27 0.60 3.02 11.80
N GLY A 28 0.81 4.33 11.79
CA GLY A 28 1.36 5.01 10.63
C GLY A 28 2.77 4.53 10.29
N GLU A 29 3.62 4.36 11.31
CA GLU A 29 4.97 3.84 11.13
C GLU A 29 4.94 2.43 10.54
N PHE A 30 4.04 1.58 11.04
CA PHE A 30 3.87 0.22 10.56
C PHE A 30 3.53 0.20 9.07
N LEU A 31 2.52 0.97 8.68
CA LEU A 31 2.05 0.99 7.30
C LEU A 31 3.16 1.46 6.34
N LEU A 32 3.90 2.48 6.76
CA LEU A 32 5.00 3.00 5.95
C LEU A 32 6.14 1.99 5.83
N ALA A 33 6.55 1.39 6.95
CA ALA A 33 7.69 0.49 6.97
C ALA A 33 7.40 -0.83 6.25
N GLU A 34 6.18 -1.33 6.36
CA GLU A 34 5.82 -2.65 5.80
C GLU A 34 4.96 -2.54 4.54
N ARG A 35 4.96 -1.40 3.86
CA ARG A 35 4.08 -1.15 2.72
C ARG A 35 4.27 -2.13 1.56
N SER A 36 5.46 -2.68 1.43
CA SER A 36 5.72 -3.66 0.38
C SER A 36 4.99 -4.99 0.62
N PHE A 37 4.58 -5.25 1.85
CA PHE A 37 3.84 -6.46 2.23
C PHE A 37 2.33 -6.22 2.35
N ARG A 38 1.83 -5.12 1.79
CA ARG A 38 0.42 -4.72 1.98
C ARG A 38 -0.58 -5.78 1.56
N ARG A 39 -0.28 -6.54 0.51
CA ARG A 39 -1.18 -7.60 0.05
C ARG A 39 -1.28 -8.73 1.04
N GLU A 40 -0.14 -9.11 1.59
CA GLU A 40 -0.07 -10.16 2.60
C GLU A 40 -0.78 -9.73 3.88
N ILE A 41 -0.55 -8.49 4.30
CA ILE A 41 -1.21 -7.91 5.48
C ILE A 41 -2.72 -7.89 5.28
N LEU A 42 -3.18 -7.46 4.11
CA LEU A 42 -4.61 -7.42 3.81
C LEU A 42 -5.20 -8.83 3.78
N SER A 43 -4.47 -9.79 3.22
CA SER A 43 -4.93 -11.17 3.13
C SER A 43 -5.19 -11.76 4.51
N VAL A 44 -4.23 -11.64 5.44
CA VAL A 44 -4.41 -12.20 6.79
C VAL A 44 -5.49 -11.44 7.56
N THR A 45 -5.61 -10.13 7.32
CA THR A 45 -6.65 -9.33 7.96
C THR A 45 -8.04 -9.78 7.49
N ASN A 46 -8.20 -10.02 6.20
CA ASN A 46 -9.47 -10.49 5.63
C ASN A 46 -9.82 -11.88 6.13
N ASP A 47 -8.84 -12.76 6.29
CA ASP A 47 -9.10 -14.12 6.78
C ASP A 47 -9.76 -14.09 8.16
N VAL A 48 -9.29 -13.19 9.03
CA VAL A 48 -9.88 -13.04 10.37
C VAL A 48 -11.23 -12.33 10.29
N ASP A 49 -11.29 -11.23 9.52
CA ASP A 49 -12.50 -10.42 9.41
C ASP A 49 -13.67 -11.21 8.82
N LEU A 50 -13.40 -12.10 7.87
CA LEU A 50 -14.43 -12.92 7.24
C LEU A 50 -14.70 -14.22 7.99
N GLY A 51 -14.04 -14.44 9.12
CA GLY A 51 -14.27 -15.62 9.95
C GLY A 51 -13.64 -16.90 9.44
N MET A 52 -12.73 -16.80 8.46
CA MET A 52 -12.02 -17.97 7.93
C MET A 52 -10.93 -18.43 8.87
N SER A 53 -10.48 -17.56 9.76
CA SER A 53 -9.49 -17.86 10.77
C SER A 53 -9.87 -17.10 12.04
N GLY A 54 -9.57 -17.70 13.23
CA GLY A 54 -9.83 -17.05 14.52
C GLY A 54 -8.84 -15.95 14.84
N SER A 55 -7.60 -16.14 14.41
CA SER A 55 -6.54 -15.15 14.57
C SER A 55 -5.43 -15.45 13.57
N GLU A 56 -4.67 -14.40 13.22
CA GLU A 56 -3.55 -14.52 12.30
C GLU A 56 -2.41 -13.62 12.77
N CYS A 57 -1.21 -13.94 12.31
CA CYS A 57 -0.03 -13.14 12.60
C CYS A 57 0.69 -12.79 11.30
N PHE A 58 1.30 -11.63 11.30
CA PHE A 58 2.18 -11.20 10.20
C PHE A 58 3.49 -10.72 10.83
N THR A 59 4.62 -11.16 10.29
CA THR A 59 5.93 -10.70 10.70
C THR A 59 6.60 -10.03 9.49
N GLY A 60 6.88 -8.74 9.62
CA GLY A 60 7.53 -7.96 8.57
C GLY A 60 9.01 -7.78 8.86
N ASN A 61 9.60 -6.75 8.26
CA ASN A 61 11.01 -6.43 8.45
C ASN A 61 11.28 -5.76 9.79
N THR A 62 10.34 -4.94 10.26
CA THR A 62 10.53 -4.10 11.46
C THR A 62 9.42 -4.30 12.48
N PHE A 63 8.25 -4.73 12.02
CA PHE A 63 7.05 -4.83 12.85
C PHE A 63 6.47 -6.22 12.80
N SER A 64 5.75 -6.56 13.87
CA SER A 64 4.91 -7.75 13.95
C SER A 64 3.47 -7.30 14.18
N LEU A 65 2.54 -8.07 13.63
CA LEU A 65 1.11 -7.77 13.71
C LEU A 65 0.37 -9.03 14.15
N GLU A 66 -0.46 -8.89 15.17
CA GLU A 66 -1.35 -9.96 15.62
C GLU A 66 -2.76 -9.50 15.38
N ILE A 67 -3.54 -10.28 14.63
CA ILE A 67 -4.90 -9.91 14.23
C ILE A 67 -5.87 -10.87 14.87
N ASN A 68 -6.79 -10.34 15.67
CA ASN A 68 -7.90 -11.07 16.25
C ASN A 68 -9.20 -10.47 15.71
N LYS A 69 -10.31 -11.13 15.99
CA LYS A 69 -11.59 -10.70 15.44
C LYS A 69 -11.91 -9.25 15.77
N ASP A 70 -11.67 -8.85 17.01
CA ASP A 70 -12.05 -7.51 17.48
C ASP A 70 -10.90 -6.53 17.56
N THR A 71 -9.69 -7.00 17.81
CA THR A 71 -8.52 -6.13 18.00
C THR A 71 -7.30 -6.63 17.25
N CYS A 72 -6.45 -5.69 16.88
CA CYS A 72 -5.14 -5.94 16.28
C CYS A 72 -4.08 -5.35 17.18
N LYS A 73 -2.94 -6.04 17.33
CA LYS A 73 -1.81 -5.51 18.09
C LYS A 73 -0.60 -5.39 17.16
N ILE A 74 -0.06 -4.18 17.11
CA ILE A 74 1.14 -3.84 16.33
C ILE A 74 2.29 -3.72 17.29
N THR A 75 3.41 -4.38 17.00
CA THR A 75 4.62 -4.33 17.82
C THR A 75 5.80 -3.95 16.96
N HIS A 76 6.57 -2.95 17.42
CA HIS A 76 7.85 -2.61 16.80
C HIS A 76 8.89 -3.57 17.38
N ASP A 77 9.45 -4.43 16.54
CA ASP A 77 10.31 -5.53 17.00
C ASP A 77 11.61 -5.05 17.63
N GLY A 78 12.10 -3.89 17.18
CA GLY A 78 13.38 -3.37 17.68
C GLY A 78 13.32 -2.80 19.09
N ASP A 79 12.29 -2.02 19.40
CA ASP A 79 12.20 -1.32 20.69
C ASP A 79 11.02 -1.76 21.55
N GLY A 80 10.17 -2.65 21.05
CA GLY A 80 9.09 -3.23 21.84
C GLY A 80 7.85 -2.36 22.00
N ARG A 81 7.79 -1.20 21.32
CA ARG A 81 6.58 -0.38 21.38
C ARG A 81 5.40 -1.14 20.81
N GLU A 82 4.24 -0.98 21.44
CA GLU A 82 3.03 -1.70 21.05
C GLU A 82 1.85 -0.75 20.94
N LEU A 83 0.93 -1.09 20.06
CA LEU A 83 -0.33 -0.37 19.90
C LEU A 83 -1.43 -1.37 19.60
N GLU A 84 -2.53 -1.27 20.34
CA GLU A 84 -3.71 -2.09 20.10
C GLU A 84 -4.81 -1.22 19.54
N VAL A 85 -5.42 -1.64 18.44
CA VAL A 85 -6.51 -0.91 17.78
C VAL A 85 -7.61 -1.91 17.42
N SER A 86 -8.82 -1.43 17.17
CA SER A 86 -9.88 -2.33 16.71
C SER A 86 -9.54 -2.85 15.31
N THR A 87 -9.92 -4.09 15.03
CA THR A 87 -9.68 -4.69 13.72
C THR A 87 -10.39 -3.91 12.63
N ASN A 88 -11.59 -3.40 12.91
CA ASN A 88 -12.33 -2.59 11.94
C ASN A 88 -11.59 -1.30 11.59
N GLU A 89 -11.08 -0.60 12.60
CA GLU A 89 -10.32 0.63 12.37
C GLU A 89 -9.01 0.33 11.63
N PHE A 90 -8.32 -0.73 12.04
CA PHE A 90 -7.08 -1.15 11.37
C PHE A 90 -7.33 -1.40 9.88
N LYS A 91 -8.37 -2.17 9.57
CA LYS A 91 -8.67 -2.52 8.19
C LYS A 91 -9.04 -1.29 7.36
N ALA A 92 -9.79 -0.36 7.96
CA ALA A 92 -10.18 0.87 7.26
C ALA A 92 -8.96 1.70 6.87
N VAL A 93 -8.03 1.91 7.80
CA VAL A 93 -6.80 2.67 7.53
C VAL A 93 -5.93 1.93 6.51
N LEU A 94 -5.81 0.62 6.66
CA LEU A 94 -5.03 -0.20 5.73
C LEU A 94 -5.56 -0.07 4.30
N LEU A 95 -6.87 -0.16 4.11
CA LEU A 95 -7.46 -0.04 2.77
C LEU A 95 -7.23 1.35 2.18
N ASP A 96 -7.38 2.39 2.98
CA ASP A 96 -7.12 3.75 2.51
C ASP A 96 -5.65 3.92 2.11
N TYR A 97 -4.75 3.35 2.88
CA TYR A 97 -3.32 3.42 2.60
C TYR A 97 -2.98 2.66 1.31
N ILE A 98 -3.55 1.46 1.12
CA ILE A 98 -3.36 0.68 -0.10
C ILE A 98 -3.87 1.45 -1.31
N TYR A 99 -5.02 2.11 -1.16
CA TYR A 99 -5.58 2.92 -2.22
C TYR A 99 -4.64 4.07 -2.59
N ALA A 100 -4.06 4.74 -1.60
CA ALA A 100 -3.11 5.83 -1.84
C ALA A 100 -1.87 5.34 -2.59
N LEU A 101 -1.35 4.17 -2.22
CA LEU A 101 -0.22 3.56 -2.93
C LEU A 101 -0.56 3.29 -4.39
N ARG A 102 -1.76 2.78 -4.64
CA ARG A 102 -2.23 2.50 -6.01
C ARG A 102 -2.35 3.78 -6.82
N GLU A 103 -2.89 4.83 -6.23
CA GLU A 103 -3.06 6.11 -6.91
C GLU A 103 -1.73 6.70 -7.35
N ILE A 104 -0.73 6.64 -6.48
CA ILE A 104 0.62 7.12 -6.83
C ILE A 104 1.16 6.33 -8.02
N LYS A 105 1.01 5.02 -7.99
CA LYS A 105 1.49 4.15 -9.05
C LYS A 105 0.83 4.46 -10.39
N VAL A 106 -0.47 4.69 -10.38
CA VAL A 106 -1.23 5.04 -11.58
C VAL A 106 -0.74 6.37 -12.13
N LYS A 107 -0.56 7.37 -11.28
CA LYS A 107 -0.08 8.69 -11.70
C LYS A 107 1.32 8.62 -12.30
N GLU A 108 2.20 7.83 -11.71
CA GLU A 108 3.56 7.66 -12.22
C GLU A 108 3.53 7.01 -13.61
N LYS A 109 2.67 6.00 -13.78
CA LYS A 109 2.51 5.33 -15.07
C LYS A 109 1.98 6.29 -16.13
N MET A 110 0.99 7.10 -15.78
CA MET A 110 0.41 8.06 -16.72
C MET A 110 1.43 9.11 -17.11
N ALA A 111 2.23 9.60 -16.15
CA ALA A 111 3.28 10.57 -16.43
C ALA A 111 4.34 9.99 -17.36
N ALA A 112 4.73 8.72 -17.15
CA ALA A 112 5.72 8.05 -17.99
C ALA A 112 5.22 7.92 -19.43
N LEU A 113 3.96 7.54 -19.61
CA LEU A 113 3.36 7.43 -20.94
C LEU A 113 3.29 8.79 -21.62
N LYS A 114 2.94 9.82 -20.88
CA LYS A 114 2.80 11.17 -21.41
C LYS A 114 4.12 11.75 -21.88
N ASN A 115 5.23 11.36 -21.26
CA ASN A 115 6.55 11.87 -21.54
C ASN A 115 7.36 10.97 -22.44
N ASP A 116 6.78 9.88 -22.93
CA ASP A 116 7.47 8.93 -23.79
C ASP A 116 7.48 9.48 -25.23
N PRO A 117 8.63 9.81 -25.78
CA PRO A 117 8.70 10.35 -27.16
C PRO A 117 8.33 9.33 -28.22
N ASN A 118 8.36 8.04 -27.93
CA ASN A 118 8.01 6.97 -28.85
C ASN A 118 6.56 6.54 -28.74
N HIS A 119 5.84 7.17 -27.91
CA HIS A 119 4.45 6.83 -27.67
C HIS A 119 3.52 7.17 -28.83
N HIS A 120 3.90 8.06 -29.80
CA HIS A 120 3.06 8.48 -30.90
C HIS A 120 2.88 7.39 -31.92
N HIS A 121 3.27 7.64 -32.44
CA HIS A 121 3.26 7.27 -33.38
C HIS A 121 2.99 6.61 -33.75
N ASP A 122 2.85 6.30 -33.90
CA ASP A 122 2.85 5.91 -34.18
C ASP A 122 2.67 5.34 -34.52
N HIS A 123 2.84 4.93 -35.76
CA HIS A 123 2.63 4.56 -35.91
C HIS A 123 2.57 4.13 -36.22
N ASP A 124 2.57 3.77 -36.81
CA ASP A 124 2.68 3.48 -36.99
C ASP A 124 2.80 2.93 -37.29
N HIS A 125 3.26 2.63 -37.63
CA HIS A 125 3.34 1.99 -37.61
C HIS A 125 3.37 1.43 -37.88
N HIS A 126 3.65 1.27 -38.40
CA HIS A 126 3.67 0.69 -38.24
C HIS A 126 3.67 0.26 -38.51
N HIS A 127 4.05 0.17 -39.01
CA HIS A 127 4.00 -0.25 -38.81
C HIS A 127 3.94 -0.69 -39.06
N HIS A 128 4.40 -0.75 -39.68
CA HIS A 128 4.30 -1.25 -39.51
C HIS A 128 4.31 -1.72 -39.59
N ASP A 129 4.61 -2.07 -40.31
CA ASP A 129 4.62 -2.37 -40.13
C ASP A 129 4.61 -2.90 -40.29
N PRO A 130 4.78 -3.14 -39.90
CA PRO A 130 4.73 -3.27 -39.82
C PRO A 130 4.75 -3.78 -39.80
N HIS A 131 5.01 -4.29 -40.94
CA HIS A 131 4.97 -4.61 -40.62
C HIS A 131 5.00 -4.94 -40.05
N HIS A 132 5.13 -5.16 -40.07
CA HIS A 132 5.12 -5.26 -39.35
C HIS A 132 5.19 -5.58 -38.61
N ASP A 133 4.92 -5.94 -38.61
CA ASP A 133 5.06 -5.97 -37.89
C ASP A 133 5.30 -6.22 -37.21
N ASP A 134 5.19 -6.53 -37.38
CA ASP A 134 5.38 -6.49 -36.57
C ASP A 134 5.75 -6.57 -35.80
N THR A 135 5.72 -6.61 -36.02
CA THR A 135 5.95 -6.47 -35.17
C THR A 135 6.26 -6.37 -34.31
N ASP A 136 6.20 -6.35 -34.24
CA ASP A 136 6.29 -6.22 -33.41
C ASP A 136 6.32 -5.98 -32.50
N SER A 137 6.14 -6.01 -32.51
CA SER A 137 5.94 -5.89 -31.55
C SER A 137 5.99 -5.61 -30.91
#